data_7edb34e84bdbc206a49cec1336f9e6dd
#
_entry.id   7edb34e84bdbc206a49cec1336f9e6dd
#
_cell.length_a   1.000
_cell.length_b   1.000
_cell.length_c   1.000
_cell.angle_alpha   90.00
_cell.angle_beta   90.00
_cell.angle_gamma   90.00
#
_symmetry.space_group_name_H-M   'P 1'
#
loop_
_entity.id
_entity.type
_entity.pdbx_description
1 polymer ?
#
loop_
_entity_poly.entity_id
_entity_poly.type
_entity_poly.pdbx_seq_one_letter_code
_entity_poly.pdbx_strand_id
1 'polypeptide(L)'
;MEAKKRTEIATLGEFGLIDLLTQDFPVRNASTLRGVGDDAAVIMPPAGEAMLCTTDTFFEGIDFDLTYFPLKHLGYKVVTAAVSDLLAMNARPSQLTVSLGVSSKLPVEALQDLYEGIRFACKEQEIDLVGGDTRASMNGLTIGLTALGHAPQEQIVHRSGARQNDLVCLTGNRGAAYMGLRLLEREKRVLSDVKNPEPQFKGYEYLLEKYLKPRPRTDIIEALREEQILPTSMIDLSDGLASDLMQLCKASQCGVRIYLDRIPIARQTSALADEMHMDPVVAALNGGEDYELLFTVPLAMQEQVMRLGLVDVIGHITPASTGAFLVTPDGQDIRLRAQGFPEK
;
A
#
# COMPACT_ATOMS: atom_id res chain seq x y z
N MET A 1 2.09 28.09 24.74
CA MET A 1 1.58 26.82 24.15
C MET A 1 0.57 26.27 25.14
N GLU A 2 -0.71 26.27 24.80
CA GLU A 2 -1.72 25.57 25.58
C GLU A 2 -1.34 24.08 25.65
N ALA A 3 -1.39 23.48 26.83
CA ALA A 3 -1.16 22.06 27.00
C ALA A 3 -2.19 21.29 26.15
N LYS A 4 -1.74 20.48 25.19
CA LYS A 4 -2.65 19.61 24.43
C LYS A 4 -3.49 18.82 25.43
N LYS A 5 -4.80 18.86 25.27
CA LYS A 5 -5.74 18.08 26.06
C LYS A 5 -5.34 16.62 26.02
N ARG A 6 -5.31 15.96 27.16
CA ARG A 6 -5.02 14.54 27.28
C ARG A 6 -6.15 13.88 28.03
N THR A 7 -6.95 13.08 27.35
CA THR A 7 -8.06 12.32 27.92
C THR A 7 -7.66 10.85 28.02
N GLU A 8 -7.72 10.30 29.22
CA GLU A 8 -7.44 8.87 29.44
C GLU A 8 -8.61 8.03 28.90
N ILE A 9 -8.30 6.90 28.24
CA ILE A 9 -9.30 5.99 27.65
C ILE A 9 -10.30 5.53 28.72
N ALA A 10 -9.84 5.24 29.93
CA ALA A 10 -10.67 4.84 31.05
C ALA A 10 -11.79 5.82 31.39
N THR A 11 -11.66 7.11 31.02
CA THR A 11 -12.68 8.15 31.23
C THR A 11 -13.94 7.90 30.39
N LEU A 12 -13.77 7.35 29.18
CA LEU A 12 -14.87 7.05 28.25
C LEU A 12 -15.35 5.61 28.39
N GLY A 13 -14.49 4.70 28.83
CA GLY A 13 -14.72 3.27 28.74
C GLY A 13 -14.64 2.77 27.28
N GLU A 14 -14.81 1.48 27.09
CA GLU A 14 -14.71 0.81 25.79
C GLU A 14 -15.78 1.32 24.81
N PHE A 15 -17.05 1.26 25.20
CA PHE A 15 -18.15 1.63 24.29
C PHE A 15 -18.18 3.13 24.00
N GLY A 16 -17.91 4.00 24.99
CA GLY A 16 -17.83 5.45 24.78
C GLY A 16 -16.67 5.83 23.84
N LEU A 17 -15.56 5.09 23.88
CA LEU A 17 -14.47 5.26 22.92
C LEU A 17 -14.89 4.84 21.51
N ILE A 18 -15.51 3.67 21.35
CA ILE A 18 -16.00 3.17 20.07
C ILE A 18 -16.98 4.16 19.45
N ASP A 19 -17.97 4.61 20.20
CA ASP A 19 -18.97 5.60 19.73
C ASP A 19 -18.28 6.88 19.25
N LEU A 20 -17.35 7.41 20.04
CA LEU A 20 -16.60 8.63 19.68
C LEU A 20 -15.80 8.46 18.38
N LEU A 21 -15.16 7.32 18.17
CA LEU A 21 -14.30 7.08 17.01
C LEU A 21 -15.09 6.78 15.73
N THR A 22 -16.31 6.23 15.85
CA THR A 22 -17.08 5.75 14.69
C THR A 22 -18.25 6.65 14.28
N GLN A 23 -18.65 7.62 15.12
CA GLN A 23 -19.83 8.49 14.90
C GLN A 23 -19.86 9.24 13.56
N ASP A 24 -18.69 9.57 13.01
CA ASP A 24 -18.54 10.37 11.79
C ASP A 24 -18.32 9.53 10.51
N PHE A 25 -18.67 8.24 10.54
CA PHE A 25 -18.56 7.35 9.39
C PHE A 25 -19.95 7.08 8.77
N PRO A 26 -20.35 7.84 7.74
CA PRO A 26 -21.61 7.58 7.04
C PRO A 26 -21.50 6.33 6.16
N VAL A 27 -22.59 5.58 6.06
CA VAL A 27 -22.74 4.51 5.05
C VAL A 27 -22.94 5.16 3.68
N ARG A 28 -22.16 4.76 2.69
CA ARG A 28 -22.17 5.26 1.31
C ARG A 28 -22.56 4.18 0.30
N ASN A 29 -22.13 2.95 0.56
CA ASN A 29 -22.34 1.84 -0.36
C ASN A 29 -23.73 1.23 -0.17
N ALA A 30 -24.46 1.04 -1.28
CA ALA A 30 -25.76 0.37 -1.26
C ALA A 30 -25.68 -1.10 -0.81
N SER A 31 -24.50 -1.70 -0.93
CA SER A 31 -24.21 -3.06 -0.45
C SER A 31 -24.12 -3.16 1.08
N THR A 32 -23.94 -2.05 1.80
CA THR A 32 -23.92 -2.01 3.26
C THR A 32 -25.36 -1.82 3.79
N LEU A 33 -26.00 -2.89 4.20
CA LEU A 33 -27.37 -2.83 4.78
C LEU A 33 -27.34 -2.44 6.26
N ARG A 34 -26.29 -2.84 6.99
CA ARG A 34 -26.05 -2.51 8.38
C ARG A 34 -24.55 -2.34 8.61
N GLY A 35 -24.12 -1.20 9.12
CA GLY A 35 -22.74 -0.91 9.50
C GLY A 35 -22.49 -1.08 10.98
N VAL A 36 -21.65 -0.17 11.56
CA VAL A 36 -21.30 -0.14 13.00
C VAL A 36 -22.53 -0.01 13.87
N GLY A 37 -22.53 -0.66 15.04
CA GLY A 37 -23.55 -0.53 16.08
C GLY A 37 -24.44 -1.77 16.27
N ASP A 38 -24.05 -2.89 15.72
CA ASP A 38 -24.66 -4.21 15.95
C ASP A 38 -23.57 -5.27 16.12
N ASP A 39 -23.93 -6.52 16.49
CA ASP A 39 -22.97 -7.62 16.65
C ASP A 39 -22.21 -7.95 15.37
N ALA A 40 -22.82 -7.69 14.20
CA ALA A 40 -22.17 -7.87 12.90
C ALA A 40 -22.70 -6.86 11.87
N ALA A 41 -21.84 -6.48 10.90
CA ALA A 41 -22.28 -5.77 9.72
C ALA A 41 -23.10 -6.70 8.79
N VAL A 42 -24.09 -6.13 8.11
CA VAL A 42 -24.87 -6.85 7.09
C VAL A 42 -24.52 -6.28 5.71
N ILE A 43 -23.89 -7.11 4.88
CA ILE A 43 -23.39 -6.73 3.56
C ILE A 43 -24.04 -7.65 2.51
N MET A 44 -24.54 -7.04 1.46
CA MET A 44 -25.10 -7.76 0.30
C MET A 44 -24.43 -7.26 -0.97
N PRO A 45 -23.46 -8.02 -1.54
CA PRO A 45 -22.78 -7.61 -2.75
C PRO A 45 -23.75 -7.48 -3.93
N PRO A 46 -23.42 -6.70 -4.97
CA PRO A 46 -24.23 -6.63 -6.17
C PRO A 46 -24.46 -8.00 -6.81
N ALA A 47 -25.64 -8.20 -7.37
CA ALA A 47 -25.98 -9.47 -8.00
C ALA A 47 -25.05 -9.78 -9.19
N GLY A 48 -24.49 -11.00 -9.22
CA GLY A 48 -23.58 -11.45 -10.28
C GLY A 48 -22.12 -11.05 -10.06
N GLU A 49 -21.78 -10.40 -8.95
CA GLU A 49 -20.40 -10.07 -8.60
C GLU A 49 -19.86 -10.97 -7.50
N ALA A 50 -18.58 -11.28 -7.57
CA ALA A 50 -17.85 -11.97 -6.51
C ALA A 50 -17.38 -10.98 -5.45
N MET A 51 -17.37 -11.40 -4.19
CA MET A 51 -16.78 -10.65 -3.09
C MET A 51 -15.31 -11.05 -2.91
N LEU A 52 -14.46 -10.05 -2.79
CA LEU A 52 -13.05 -10.19 -2.47
C LEU A 52 -12.81 -9.69 -1.04
N CYS A 53 -11.91 -10.34 -0.33
CA CYS A 53 -11.56 -10.01 1.05
C CYS A 53 -10.06 -10.08 1.22
N THR A 54 -9.48 -9.04 1.83
CA THR A 54 -8.07 -9.01 2.25
C THR A 54 -7.97 -8.56 3.71
N THR A 55 -6.84 -8.85 4.33
CA THR A 55 -6.56 -8.41 5.70
C THR A 55 -5.08 -8.10 5.89
N ASP A 56 -4.81 -6.98 6.56
CA ASP A 56 -3.49 -6.51 6.93
C ASP A 56 -3.39 -6.25 8.43
N THR A 57 -2.19 -6.37 8.96
CA THR A 57 -1.91 -6.05 10.36
C THR A 57 -0.61 -5.26 10.48
N PHE A 58 -0.65 -4.17 11.24
CA PHE A 58 0.46 -3.25 11.45
C PHE A 58 0.84 -3.20 12.94
N PHE A 59 2.12 -3.31 13.24
CA PHE A 59 2.66 -3.31 14.60
C PHE A 59 3.58 -2.11 14.83
N GLU A 60 3.34 -1.39 15.93
CA GLU A 60 4.27 -0.36 16.39
C GLU A 60 5.67 -0.95 16.61
N GLY A 61 6.69 -0.28 16.07
CA GLY A 61 8.09 -0.69 16.15
C GLY A 61 8.53 -1.67 15.06
N ILE A 62 7.59 -2.16 14.21
CA ILE A 62 7.89 -3.01 13.05
C ILE A 62 7.47 -2.26 11.78
N ASP A 63 6.19 -1.97 11.61
CA ASP A 63 5.64 -1.36 10.40
C ASP A 63 5.59 0.17 10.49
N PHE A 64 5.56 0.72 11.69
CA PHE A 64 5.59 2.15 11.94
C PHE A 64 6.21 2.49 13.30
N ASP A 65 6.64 3.73 13.45
CA ASP A 65 7.20 4.25 14.70
C ASP A 65 6.55 5.58 15.05
N LEU A 66 5.84 5.64 16.18
CA LEU A 66 5.12 6.82 16.63
C LEU A 66 6.01 8.02 16.97
N THR A 67 7.34 7.85 17.02
CA THR A 67 8.26 8.97 17.22
C THR A 67 8.35 9.89 16.00
N TYR A 68 8.09 9.36 14.80
CA TYR A 68 8.13 10.12 13.55
C TYR A 68 6.94 9.88 12.62
N PHE A 69 6.05 8.95 12.92
CA PHE A 69 4.88 8.68 12.09
C PHE A 69 3.63 9.36 12.69
N PRO A 70 3.10 10.44 12.08
CA PRO A 70 1.88 11.09 12.55
C PRO A 70 0.67 10.14 12.42
N LEU A 71 -0.10 9.97 13.48
CA LEU A 71 -1.23 9.03 13.54
C LEU A 71 -2.28 9.26 12.45
N LYS A 72 -2.52 10.50 12.06
CA LYS A 72 -3.43 10.82 10.95
C LYS A 72 -2.92 10.26 9.61
N HIS A 73 -1.62 10.34 9.35
CA HIS A 73 -1.02 9.74 8.15
C HIS A 73 -1.02 8.22 8.24
N LEU A 74 -0.76 7.67 9.43
CA LEU A 74 -0.84 6.23 9.67
C LEU A 74 -2.25 5.69 9.36
N GLY A 75 -3.29 6.35 9.87
CA GLY A 75 -4.68 5.98 9.59
C GLY A 75 -5.01 6.00 8.09
N TYR A 76 -4.46 6.95 7.33
CA TYR A 76 -4.61 6.98 5.89
C TYR A 76 -3.85 5.82 5.22
N LYS A 77 -2.58 5.60 5.60
CA LYS A 77 -1.71 4.59 5.00
C LYS A 77 -2.22 3.17 5.18
N VAL A 78 -2.70 2.81 6.37
CA VAL A 78 -3.22 1.45 6.61
C VAL A 78 -4.45 1.13 5.77
N VAL A 79 -5.32 2.13 5.50
CA VAL A 79 -6.44 1.96 4.55
C VAL A 79 -5.92 1.81 3.13
N THR A 80 -4.90 2.60 2.74
CA THR A 80 -4.29 2.49 1.41
C THR A 80 -3.73 1.09 1.15
N ALA A 81 -3.05 0.49 2.13
CA ALA A 81 -2.51 -0.86 2.03
C ALA A 81 -3.62 -1.88 1.71
N ALA A 82 -4.65 -1.94 2.54
CA ALA A 82 -5.77 -2.87 2.35
C ALA A 82 -6.54 -2.63 1.03
N VAL A 83 -6.67 -1.37 0.60
CA VAL A 83 -7.29 -1.02 -0.69
C VAL A 83 -6.42 -1.45 -1.86
N SER A 84 -5.09 -1.36 -1.75
CA SER A 84 -4.14 -1.72 -2.79
C SER A 84 -4.29 -3.18 -3.23
N ASP A 85 -4.47 -4.11 -2.30
CA ASP A 85 -4.73 -5.52 -2.59
C ASP A 85 -5.99 -5.72 -3.45
N LEU A 86 -7.08 -5.03 -3.09
CA LEU A 86 -8.33 -5.13 -3.83
C LEU A 86 -8.20 -4.55 -5.25
N LEU A 87 -7.51 -3.42 -5.38
CA LEU A 87 -7.22 -2.80 -6.68
C LEU A 87 -6.34 -3.71 -7.55
N ALA A 88 -5.33 -4.38 -6.95
CA ALA A 88 -4.48 -5.34 -7.64
C ALA A 88 -5.27 -6.54 -8.20
N MET A 89 -6.46 -6.79 -7.71
CA MET A 89 -7.38 -7.79 -8.25
C MET A 89 -8.51 -7.20 -9.11
N ASN A 90 -8.38 -5.92 -9.51
CA ASN A 90 -9.39 -5.18 -10.27
C ASN A 90 -10.76 -5.10 -9.58
N ALA A 91 -10.80 -5.25 -8.24
CA ALA A 91 -12.02 -5.11 -7.47
C ALA A 91 -12.35 -3.64 -7.18
N ARG A 92 -13.63 -3.36 -6.88
CA ARG A 92 -14.06 -2.08 -6.30
C ARG A 92 -14.09 -2.24 -4.78
N PRO A 93 -13.23 -1.54 -4.02
CA PRO A 93 -13.30 -1.52 -2.56
C PRO A 93 -14.66 -0.99 -2.10
N SER A 94 -15.21 -1.50 -1.01
CA SER A 94 -16.56 -1.11 -0.56
C SER A 94 -16.74 -1.05 0.95
N GLN A 95 -16.20 -1.99 1.71
CA GLN A 95 -16.30 -2.00 3.17
C GLN A 95 -14.95 -2.24 3.83
N LEU A 96 -14.84 -1.78 5.08
CA LEU A 96 -13.66 -1.92 5.92
C LEU A 96 -14.06 -2.22 7.36
N THR A 97 -13.33 -3.11 8.03
CA THR A 97 -13.34 -3.24 9.48
C THR A 97 -11.96 -2.90 10.05
N VAL A 98 -11.93 -2.37 11.29
CA VAL A 98 -10.69 -1.96 11.95
C VAL A 98 -10.62 -2.60 13.34
N SER A 99 -9.60 -3.40 13.58
CA SER A 99 -9.29 -3.98 14.89
C SER A 99 -8.09 -3.28 15.50
N LEU A 100 -8.21 -2.85 16.76
CA LEU A 100 -7.16 -2.12 17.47
C LEU A 100 -6.72 -2.84 18.73
N GLY A 101 -5.40 -3.00 18.88
CA GLY A 101 -4.75 -3.24 20.17
C GLY A 101 -4.17 -1.93 20.69
N VAL A 102 -4.70 -1.37 21.78
CA VAL A 102 -4.38 -0.02 22.25
C VAL A 102 -3.67 -0.05 23.60
N SER A 103 -2.48 0.55 23.68
CA SER A 103 -1.80 0.77 24.94
C SER A 103 -2.47 1.87 25.77
N SER A 104 -2.59 1.67 27.08
CA SER A 104 -3.08 2.68 28.02
C SER A 104 -2.25 3.97 28.05
N LYS A 105 -1.08 3.98 27.42
CA LYS A 105 -0.23 5.16 27.27
C LYS A 105 -0.75 6.14 26.22
N LEU A 106 -1.57 5.66 25.26
CA LEU A 106 -2.15 6.49 24.22
C LEU A 106 -3.38 7.23 24.76
N PRO A 107 -3.46 8.55 24.60
CA PRO A 107 -4.65 9.31 24.93
C PRO A 107 -5.75 9.15 23.86
N VAL A 108 -6.98 9.45 24.20
CA VAL A 108 -8.13 9.40 23.28
C VAL A 108 -7.89 10.26 22.04
N GLU A 109 -7.28 11.43 22.19
CA GLU A 109 -6.99 12.36 21.09
C GLU A 109 -6.05 11.75 20.04
N ALA A 110 -5.12 10.90 20.46
CA ALA A 110 -4.24 10.17 19.54
C ALA A 110 -5.03 9.17 18.67
N LEU A 111 -6.00 8.48 19.25
CA LEU A 111 -6.90 7.60 18.51
C LEU A 111 -7.86 8.37 17.59
N GLN A 112 -8.29 9.54 17.99
CA GLN A 112 -9.08 10.43 17.12
C GLN A 112 -8.25 10.86 15.89
N ASP A 113 -6.98 11.22 16.06
CA ASP A 113 -6.08 11.54 14.94
C ASP A 113 -5.93 10.35 13.98
N LEU A 114 -5.76 9.12 14.50
CA LEU A 114 -5.72 7.91 13.69
C LEU A 114 -7.00 7.71 12.88
N TYR A 115 -8.16 7.81 13.55
CA TYR A 115 -9.47 7.64 12.91
C TYR A 115 -9.81 8.78 11.95
N GLU A 116 -9.29 9.98 12.16
CA GLU A 116 -9.42 11.06 11.18
C GLU A 116 -8.71 10.70 9.85
N GLY A 117 -7.54 10.08 9.93
CA GLY A 117 -6.82 9.54 8.75
C GLY A 117 -7.60 8.43 8.06
N ILE A 118 -8.12 7.46 8.83
CA ILE A 118 -8.96 6.37 8.31
C ILE A 118 -10.20 6.95 7.62
N ARG A 119 -10.91 7.89 8.27
CA ARG A 119 -12.10 8.53 7.72
C ARG A 119 -11.82 9.28 6.43
N PHE A 120 -10.68 9.97 6.36
CA PHE A 120 -10.28 10.69 5.16
C PHE A 120 -10.04 9.72 3.99
N ALA A 121 -9.30 8.62 4.21
CA ALA A 121 -9.06 7.60 3.20
C ALA A 121 -10.37 6.90 2.77
N CYS A 122 -11.23 6.53 3.72
CA CYS A 122 -12.54 5.94 3.43
C CYS A 122 -13.43 6.88 2.60
N LYS A 123 -13.35 8.19 2.86
CA LYS A 123 -14.09 9.19 2.07
C LYS A 123 -13.56 9.29 0.64
N GLU A 124 -12.23 9.33 0.46
CA GLU A 124 -11.60 9.41 -0.86
C GLU A 124 -11.89 8.18 -1.71
N GLN A 125 -11.91 7.00 -1.10
CA GLN A 125 -12.10 5.71 -1.77
C GLN A 125 -13.55 5.21 -1.76
N GLU A 126 -14.48 6.03 -1.25
CA GLU A 126 -15.91 5.68 -1.13
C GLU A 126 -16.18 4.37 -0.36
N ILE A 127 -15.40 4.10 0.69
CA ILE A 127 -15.47 2.88 1.50
C ILE A 127 -16.25 3.16 2.79
N ASP A 128 -17.05 2.18 3.22
CA ASP A 128 -17.78 2.21 4.49
C ASP A 128 -16.98 1.53 5.60
N LEU A 129 -16.72 2.21 6.72
CA LEU A 129 -16.33 1.56 7.95
C LEU A 129 -17.57 0.86 8.54
N VAL A 130 -17.53 -0.47 8.59
CA VAL A 130 -18.71 -1.27 8.94
C VAL A 130 -18.59 -2.00 10.27
N GLY A 131 -17.41 -2.04 10.88
CA GLY A 131 -17.19 -2.73 12.15
C GLY A 131 -15.73 -2.68 12.60
N GLY A 132 -15.46 -3.40 13.68
CA GLY A 132 -14.11 -3.51 14.24
C GLY A 132 -14.12 -4.09 15.64
N ASP A 133 -12.94 -4.11 16.26
CA ASP A 133 -12.75 -4.52 17.66
C ASP A 133 -11.71 -3.59 18.31
N THR A 134 -11.83 -3.36 19.62
CA THR A 134 -10.84 -2.57 20.37
C THR A 134 -10.45 -3.30 21.64
N ARG A 135 -9.17 -3.62 21.76
CA ARG A 135 -8.63 -4.36 22.92
C ARG A 135 -7.46 -3.61 23.55
N ALA A 136 -7.26 -3.87 24.84
CA ALA A 136 -6.05 -3.40 25.50
C ALA A 136 -4.81 -4.13 24.98
N SER A 137 -3.71 -3.39 24.74
CA SER A 137 -2.42 -3.95 24.35
C SER A 137 -1.34 -3.60 25.38
N MET A 138 -0.47 -4.55 25.66
CA MET A 138 0.72 -4.34 26.50
C MET A 138 1.91 -3.80 25.69
N ASN A 139 1.92 -4.03 24.38
CA ASN A 139 3.08 -3.86 23.49
C ASN A 139 2.90 -2.73 22.46
N GLY A 140 2.24 -1.64 22.84
CA GLY A 140 2.05 -0.51 21.93
C GLY A 140 0.76 -0.58 21.13
N LEU A 141 0.74 0.11 19.97
CA LEU A 141 -0.41 0.17 19.07
C LEU A 141 -0.30 -0.96 18.02
N THR A 142 -1.38 -1.71 17.87
CA THR A 142 -1.56 -2.68 16.77
C THR A 142 -2.81 -2.31 16.01
N ILE A 143 -2.75 -2.35 14.69
CA ILE A 143 -3.87 -2.00 13.81
C ILE A 143 -4.08 -3.16 12.84
N GLY A 144 -5.23 -3.82 12.93
CA GLY A 144 -5.67 -4.81 11.95
C GLY A 144 -6.79 -4.24 11.10
N LEU A 145 -6.74 -4.45 9.79
CA LEU A 145 -7.79 -4.08 8.86
C LEU A 145 -8.26 -5.29 8.08
N THR A 146 -9.55 -5.36 7.81
CA THR A 146 -10.09 -6.27 6.82
C THR A 146 -10.89 -5.46 5.82
N ALA A 147 -10.47 -5.46 4.56
CA ALA A 147 -11.15 -4.77 3.50
C ALA A 147 -11.93 -5.75 2.61
N LEU A 148 -13.12 -5.33 2.22
CA LEU A 148 -14.00 -6.05 1.32
C LEU A 148 -14.19 -5.23 0.05
N GLY A 149 -14.20 -5.92 -1.09
CA GLY A 149 -14.48 -5.35 -2.39
C GLY A 149 -15.27 -6.33 -3.24
N HIS A 150 -15.72 -5.90 -4.39
CA HIS A 150 -16.48 -6.73 -5.31
C HIS A 150 -16.09 -6.46 -6.77
N ALA A 151 -16.22 -7.45 -7.61
CA ALA A 151 -16.05 -7.36 -9.06
C ALA A 151 -16.84 -8.44 -9.79
N PRO A 152 -17.25 -8.20 -11.05
CA PRO A 152 -17.70 -9.26 -11.93
C PRO A 152 -16.65 -10.36 -12.02
N GLN A 153 -17.06 -11.63 -11.90
CA GLN A 153 -16.12 -12.75 -11.79
C GLN A 153 -15.14 -12.82 -12.96
N GLU A 154 -15.57 -12.50 -14.16
CA GLU A 154 -14.77 -12.48 -15.39
C GLU A 154 -13.79 -11.30 -15.49
N GLN A 155 -13.93 -10.28 -14.64
CA GLN A 155 -13.05 -9.11 -14.58
C GLN A 155 -12.03 -9.18 -13.44
N ILE A 156 -12.10 -10.22 -12.60
CA ILE A 156 -11.11 -10.41 -11.53
C ILE A 156 -9.75 -10.74 -12.15
N VAL A 157 -8.75 -9.97 -11.79
CA VAL A 157 -7.37 -10.20 -12.18
C VAL A 157 -6.63 -10.91 -11.04
N HIS A 158 -5.82 -11.89 -11.38
CA HIS A 158 -5.04 -12.67 -10.42
C HIS A 158 -3.54 -12.40 -10.58
N ARG A 159 -2.74 -12.78 -9.60
CA ARG A 159 -1.27 -12.87 -9.74
C ARG A 159 -0.86 -13.90 -10.80
N SER A 160 -1.70 -14.92 -11.05
CA SER A 160 -1.53 -15.90 -12.12
C SER A 160 -2.18 -15.42 -13.41
N GLY A 161 -1.65 -15.88 -14.56
CA GLY A 161 -2.24 -15.60 -15.87
C GLY A 161 -1.32 -14.87 -16.85
N ALA A 162 -0.13 -14.43 -16.39
CA ALA A 162 0.89 -13.88 -17.28
C ALA A 162 1.34 -14.92 -18.31
N ARG A 163 1.50 -14.49 -19.57
CA ARG A 163 1.85 -15.35 -20.70
C ARG A 163 3.17 -14.93 -21.29
N GLN A 164 3.86 -15.86 -21.92
CA GLN A 164 5.09 -15.55 -22.64
C GLN A 164 4.87 -14.42 -23.65
N ASN A 165 5.79 -13.46 -23.69
CA ASN A 165 5.79 -12.23 -24.46
C ASN A 165 4.78 -11.16 -23.99
N ASP A 166 4.06 -11.37 -22.89
CA ASP A 166 3.33 -10.26 -22.27
C ASP A 166 4.32 -9.18 -21.82
N LEU A 167 3.91 -7.94 -21.97
CA LEU A 167 4.63 -6.78 -21.45
C LEU A 167 4.46 -6.72 -19.93
N VAL A 168 5.54 -6.37 -19.25
CA VAL A 168 5.52 -6.05 -17.80
C VAL A 168 5.37 -4.56 -17.65
N CYS A 169 4.28 -4.14 -17.08
CA CYS A 169 3.86 -2.75 -16.92
C CYS A 169 3.92 -2.36 -15.44
N LEU A 170 4.40 -1.16 -15.17
CA LEU A 170 4.63 -0.63 -13.84
C LEU A 170 4.06 0.78 -13.71
N THR A 171 3.41 1.08 -12.59
CA THR A 171 2.93 2.44 -12.30
C THR A 171 3.85 3.16 -11.33
N GLY A 172 3.94 4.48 -11.45
CA GLY A 172 4.67 5.36 -10.52
C GLY A 172 6.18 5.09 -10.41
N ASN A 173 6.84 5.82 -9.53
CA ASN A 173 8.29 5.69 -9.30
C ASN A 173 8.60 4.72 -8.15
N ARG A 174 9.72 4.01 -8.27
CA ARG A 174 10.16 3.01 -7.28
C ARG A 174 11.12 3.56 -6.25
N GLY A 175 11.06 2.97 -5.03
CA GLY A 175 11.98 3.21 -3.94
C GLY A 175 11.79 4.54 -3.21
N ALA A 176 10.80 5.34 -3.59
CA ALA A 176 10.55 6.64 -2.97
C ALA A 176 10.03 6.51 -1.53
N ALA A 177 9.12 5.57 -1.28
CA ALA A 177 8.62 5.28 0.07
C ALA A 177 9.75 4.78 0.98
N TYR A 178 10.57 3.85 0.51
CA TYR A 178 11.71 3.34 1.25
C TYR A 178 12.72 4.45 1.60
N MET A 179 13.06 5.33 0.66
CA MET A 179 13.97 6.45 0.94
C MET A 179 13.35 7.46 1.91
N GLY A 180 12.03 7.65 1.88
CA GLY A 180 11.29 8.43 2.87
C GLY A 180 11.40 7.83 4.30
N LEU A 181 11.27 6.51 4.43
CA LEU A 181 11.51 5.79 5.68
C LEU A 181 12.95 6.01 6.17
N ARG A 182 13.95 5.79 5.30
CA ARG A 182 15.37 5.95 5.65
C ARG A 182 15.70 7.37 6.11
N LEU A 183 15.06 8.39 5.50
CA LEU A 183 15.16 9.78 5.94
C LEU A 183 14.64 9.95 7.38
N LEU A 184 13.45 9.45 7.69
CA LEU A 184 12.85 9.56 9.02
C LEU A 184 13.66 8.82 10.08
N GLU A 185 14.18 7.63 9.78
CA GLU A 185 15.06 6.88 10.66
C GLU A 185 16.40 7.61 10.91
N ARG A 186 16.95 8.25 9.87
CA ARG A 186 18.16 9.08 10.00
C ARG A 186 17.91 10.24 10.97
N GLU A 187 16.85 11.00 10.75
CA GLU A 187 16.49 12.14 11.60
C GLU A 187 16.23 11.70 13.05
N LYS A 188 15.50 10.61 13.25
CA LYS A 188 15.31 10.03 14.59
C LYS A 188 16.63 9.75 15.29
N ARG A 189 17.59 9.13 14.57
CA ARG A 189 18.91 8.77 15.14
C ARG A 189 19.73 10.00 15.47
N VAL A 190 19.77 10.99 14.56
CA VAL A 190 20.54 12.23 14.76
C VAL A 190 19.98 13.07 15.88
N LEU A 191 18.66 13.07 16.06
CA LEU A 191 17.97 13.94 17.00
C LEU A 191 17.67 13.29 18.36
N SER A 192 18.05 12.01 18.56
CA SER A 192 17.73 11.26 19.79
C SER A 192 18.24 11.93 21.07
N ASP A 193 19.40 12.61 21.01
CA ASP A 193 20.05 13.25 22.15
C ASP A 193 19.90 14.78 22.16
N VAL A 194 19.10 15.36 21.24
CA VAL A 194 18.94 16.82 21.09
C VAL A 194 17.76 17.30 21.90
N LYS A 195 18.00 18.38 22.72
CA LYS A 195 16.94 19.09 23.43
C LYS A 195 16.16 19.94 22.45
N ASN A 196 15.02 19.83 22.06
CA ASN A 196 14.24 20.53 21.03
C ASN A 196 14.71 20.14 19.60
N PRO A 197 14.43 18.92 19.18
CA PRO A 197 14.82 18.46 17.87
C PRO A 197 14.05 19.21 16.77
N GLU A 198 14.77 19.71 15.76
CA GLU A 198 14.21 20.30 14.55
C GLU A 198 14.65 19.46 13.34
N PRO A 199 13.84 18.50 12.91
CA PRO A 199 14.17 17.64 11.79
C PRO A 199 14.25 18.43 10.48
N GLN A 200 15.20 18.07 9.62
CA GLN A 200 15.48 18.74 8.36
C GLN A 200 14.71 18.06 7.21
N PHE A 201 13.48 18.49 6.98
CA PHE A 201 12.60 17.91 5.96
C PHE A 201 12.43 18.74 4.70
N LYS A 202 12.97 19.96 4.68
CA LYS A 202 12.85 20.86 3.53
C LYS A 202 13.57 20.28 2.31
N GLY A 203 12.82 20.11 1.22
CA GLY A 203 13.31 19.52 -0.03
C GLY A 203 13.10 18.01 -0.16
N TYR A 204 12.57 17.37 0.90
CA TYR A 204 12.28 15.93 0.91
C TYR A 204 10.77 15.62 0.94
N GLU A 205 9.92 16.62 0.70
CA GLU A 205 8.46 16.53 0.82
C GLU A 205 7.90 15.37 -0.02
N TYR A 206 8.42 15.17 -1.24
CA TYR A 206 8.03 14.09 -2.14
C TYR A 206 8.26 12.70 -1.51
N LEU A 207 9.44 12.47 -0.93
CA LEU A 207 9.81 11.18 -0.32
C LEU A 207 8.99 10.90 0.93
N LEU A 208 8.78 11.95 1.75
CA LEU A 208 7.95 11.87 2.94
C LEU A 208 6.48 11.60 2.58
N GLU A 209 5.95 12.26 1.55
CA GLU A 209 4.58 12.00 1.07
C GLU A 209 4.44 10.54 0.63
N LYS A 210 5.40 10.02 -0.15
CA LYS A 210 5.36 8.64 -0.63
C LYS A 210 5.37 7.60 0.49
N TYR A 211 6.10 7.84 1.58
CA TYR A 211 6.13 6.93 2.73
C TYR A 211 4.94 7.12 3.69
N LEU A 212 4.67 8.37 4.08
CA LEU A 212 3.69 8.68 5.12
C LEU A 212 2.24 8.68 4.63
N LYS A 213 2.03 9.03 3.35
CA LYS A 213 0.71 9.15 2.73
C LYS A 213 0.71 8.61 1.29
N PRO A 214 1.03 7.31 1.08
CA PRO A 214 0.92 6.71 -0.24
C PRO A 214 -0.53 6.76 -0.72
N ARG A 215 -0.74 6.82 -2.03
CA ARG A 215 -2.07 6.88 -2.64
C ARG A 215 -2.42 5.55 -3.30
N PRO A 216 -3.59 4.99 -3.01
CA PRO A 216 -4.04 3.81 -3.74
C PRO A 216 -4.28 4.17 -5.22
N ARG A 217 -3.97 3.24 -6.13
CA ARG A 217 -3.98 3.49 -7.57
C ARG A 217 -5.35 3.23 -8.22
N THR A 218 -6.39 3.77 -7.58
CA THR A 218 -7.76 3.77 -8.14
C THR A 218 -7.80 4.43 -9.51
N ASP A 219 -7.02 5.50 -9.72
CA ASP A 219 -6.86 6.21 -10.99
C ASP A 219 -6.42 5.28 -12.14
N ILE A 220 -5.51 4.35 -11.86
CA ILE A 220 -5.04 3.37 -12.86
C ILE A 220 -6.14 2.34 -13.18
N ILE A 221 -6.80 1.82 -12.16
CA ILE A 221 -7.88 0.84 -12.37
C ILE A 221 -9.02 1.46 -13.17
N GLU A 222 -9.37 2.71 -12.91
CA GLU A 222 -10.36 3.45 -13.67
C GLU A 222 -9.92 3.64 -15.13
N ALA A 223 -8.68 4.10 -15.36
CA ALA A 223 -8.12 4.29 -16.69
C ALA A 223 -8.05 2.97 -17.49
N LEU A 224 -7.65 1.85 -16.85
CA LEU A 224 -7.65 0.53 -17.49
C LEU A 224 -9.06 0.09 -17.89
N ARG A 225 -10.07 0.35 -17.04
CA ARG A 225 -11.48 0.04 -17.34
C ARG A 225 -12.05 0.89 -18.48
N GLU A 226 -11.78 2.19 -18.48
CA GLU A 226 -12.20 3.12 -19.54
C GLU A 226 -11.63 2.73 -20.90
N GLU A 227 -10.37 2.32 -20.96
CA GLU A 227 -9.71 1.85 -22.17
C GLU A 227 -9.99 0.35 -22.48
N GLN A 228 -10.82 -0.31 -21.68
CA GLN A 228 -11.15 -1.73 -21.82
C GLN A 228 -9.91 -2.65 -21.80
N ILE A 229 -8.90 -2.29 -21.05
CA ILE A 229 -7.69 -3.09 -20.83
C ILE A 229 -7.91 -3.97 -19.60
N LEU A 230 -7.96 -5.29 -19.79
CA LEU A 230 -7.94 -6.25 -18.70
C LEU A 230 -6.54 -6.89 -18.64
N PRO A 231 -5.76 -6.62 -17.58
CA PRO A 231 -4.45 -7.25 -17.40
C PRO A 231 -4.52 -8.78 -17.39
N THR A 232 -3.51 -9.44 -17.90
CA THR A 232 -3.39 -10.91 -17.84
C THR A 232 -2.98 -11.40 -16.47
N SER A 233 -2.22 -10.59 -15.72
CA SER A 233 -1.93 -10.77 -14.30
C SER A 233 -1.66 -9.41 -13.64
N MET A 234 -1.83 -9.32 -12.34
CA MET A 234 -1.55 -8.08 -11.58
C MET A 234 -1.22 -8.40 -10.12
N ILE A 235 -0.42 -7.53 -9.53
CA ILE A 235 -0.04 -7.51 -8.11
C ILE A 235 0.21 -6.06 -7.71
N ASP A 236 -0.05 -5.69 -6.46
CA ASP A 236 0.44 -4.43 -5.92
C ASP A 236 1.89 -4.54 -5.45
N LEU A 237 2.53 -3.42 -5.20
CA LEU A 237 3.92 -3.35 -4.79
C LEU A 237 4.02 -2.92 -3.32
N SER A 238 3.97 -3.91 -2.44
CA SER A 238 4.07 -3.77 -0.98
C SER A 238 5.43 -4.20 -0.43
N ASP A 239 6.02 -5.29 -0.96
CA ASP A 239 7.29 -5.86 -0.49
C ASP A 239 8.52 -5.36 -1.25
N GLY A 240 8.30 -4.81 -2.45
CA GLY A 240 9.32 -4.31 -3.37
C GLY A 240 9.27 -5.00 -4.72
N LEU A 241 9.69 -4.27 -5.76
CA LEU A 241 9.54 -4.71 -7.16
C LEU A 241 10.10 -6.11 -7.43
N ALA A 242 11.25 -6.46 -6.86
CA ALA A 242 11.85 -7.78 -7.08
C ALA A 242 11.04 -8.91 -6.43
N SER A 243 10.57 -8.71 -5.18
CA SER A 243 9.76 -9.69 -4.45
C SER A 243 8.42 -9.92 -5.15
N ASP A 244 7.69 -8.85 -5.42
CA ASP A 244 6.33 -8.91 -5.95
C ASP A 244 6.31 -9.44 -7.39
N LEU A 245 7.31 -9.05 -8.21
CA LEU A 245 7.50 -9.62 -9.54
C LEU A 245 7.80 -11.13 -9.50
N MET A 246 8.62 -11.59 -8.55
CA MET A 246 8.89 -13.01 -8.38
C MET A 246 7.67 -13.79 -7.89
N GLN A 247 6.79 -13.18 -7.06
CA GLN A 247 5.51 -13.76 -6.67
C GLN A 247 4.58 -13.91 -7.88
N LEU A 248 4.49 -12.89 -8.72
CA LEU A 248 3.72 -12.93 -9.96
C LEU A 248 4.23 -14.04 -10.90
N CYS A 249 5.56 -14.12 -11.10
CA CYS A 249 6.18 -15.15 -11.91
C CYS A 249 5.93 -16.56 -11.36
N LYS A 250 6.01 -16.75 -10.04
CA LYS A 250 5.70 -18.01 -9.37
C LYS A 250 4.25 -18.43 -9.59
N ALA A 251 3.31 -17.48 -9.39
CA ALA A 251 1.87 -17.75 -9.58
C ALA A 251 1.53 -18.05 -11.05
N SER A 252 2.21 -17.41 -12.00
CA SER A 252 2.02 -17.58 -13.44
C SER A 252 2.88 -18.69 -14.06
N GLN A 253 3.78 -19.32 -13.29
CA GLN A 253 4.73 -20.35 -13.75
C GLN A 253 5.56 -19.89 -14.97
N CYS A 254 6.08 -18.66 -14.90
CA CYS A 254 6.84 -18.02 -15.97
C CYS A 254 8.18 -17.48 -15.48
N GLY A 255 9.01 -17.03 -16.39
CA GLY A 255 10.19 -16.21 -16.15
C GLY A 255 9.93 -14.75 -16.55
N VAL A 256 10.89 -13.89 -16.29
CA VAL A 256 10.77 -12.46 -16.60
C VAL A 256 12.13 -11.84 -16.90
N ARG A 257 12.17 -10.87 -17.79
CA ARG A 257 13.27 -9.94 -17.98
C ARG A 257 12.77 -8.52 -17.82
N ILE A 258 13.31 -7.77 -16.86
CA ILE A 258 13.09 -6.34 -16.69
C ILE A 258 14.37 -5.58 -17.02
N TYR A 259 14.23 -4.36 -17.56
CA TYR A 259 15.34 -3.55 -18.03
C TYR A 259 15.63 -2.43 -17.04
N LEU A 260 16.87 -2.36 -16.56
CA LEU A 260 17.29 -1.40 -15.53
C LEU A 260 17.01 0.05 -15.93
N ASP A 261 17.29 0.40 -17.18
CA ASP A 261 17.10 1.75 -17.73
C ASP A 261 15.61 2.15 -17.94
N ARG A 262 14.70 1.18 -17.75
CA ARG A 262 13.26 1.40 -17.85
C ARG A 262 12.54 1.44 -16.50
N ILE A 263 13.24 1.15 -15.40
CA ILE A 263 12.64 1.22 -14.07
C ILE A 263 12.55 2.70 -13.67
N PRO A 264 11.34 3.24 -13.44
CA PRO A 264 11.20 4.65 -13.10
C PRO A 264 11.67 4.90 -11.67
N ILE A 265 12.75 5.67 -11.52
CA ILE A 265 13.28 6.15 -10.25
C ILE A 265 13.24 7.67 -10.26
N ALA A 266 12.53 8.27 -9.30
CA ALA A 266 12.44 9.71 -9.21
C ALA A 266 13.82 10.33 -8.89
N ARG A 267 14.08 11.52 -9.44
CA ARG A 267 15.34 12.25 -9.16
C ARG A 267 15.56 12.48 -7.67
N GLN A 268 14.49 12.74 -6.91
CA GLN A 268 14.56 12.95 -5.46
C GLN A 268 15.00 11.66 -4.75
N THR A 269 14.54 10.49 -5.22
CA THR A 269 14.94 9.19 -4.70
C THR A 269 16.44 8.95 -4.91
N SER A 270 16.92 9.17 -6.14
CA SER A 270 18.35 9.03 -6.46
C SER A 270 19.22 10.03 -5.67
N ALA A 271 18.79 11.28 -5.58
CA ALA A 271 19.55 12.31 -4.85
C ALA A 271 19.73 11.98 -3.36
N LEU A 272 18.66 11.51 -2.68
CA LEU A 272 18.78 11.10 -1.28
C LEU A 272 19.57 9.78 -1.13
N ALA A 273 19.44 8.85 -2.07
CA ALA A 273 20.24 7.63 -2.05
C ALA A 273 21.74 7.95 -2.16
N ASP A 274 22.14 8.83 -3.09
CA ASP A 274 23.52 9.29 -3.23
C ASP A 274 24.02 9.98 -1.93
N GLU A 275 23.21 10.89 -1.33
CA GLU A 275 23.52 11.55 -0.07
C GLU A 275 23.75 10.54 1.08
N MET A 276 22.98 9.47 1.10
CA MET A 276 23.09 8.42 2.12
C MET A 276 24.07 7.29 1.76
N HIS A 277 24.79 7.42 0.66
CA HIS A 277 25.70 6.38 0.13
C HIS A 277 25.00 5.03 -0.10
N MET A 278 23.77 5.08 -0.60
CA MET A 278 22.94 3.92 -0.95
C MET A 278 22.79 3.83 -2.47
N ASP A 279 22.62 2.61 -2.97
CA ASP A 279 22.30 2.40 -4.39
C ASP A 279 20.80 2.63 -4.63
N PRO A 280 20.40 3.61 -5.46
CA PRO A 280 19.00 3.87 -5.78
C PRO A 280 18.31 2.69 -6.47
N VAL A 281 19.07 1.85 -7.19
CA VAL A 281 18.53 0.63 -7.83
C VAL A 281 18.13 -0.40 -6.78
N VAL A 282 18.94 -0.56 -5.73
CA VAL A 282 18.60 -1.45 -4.60
C VAL A 282 17.34 -0.93 -3.88
N ALA A 283 17.23 0.38 -3.68
CA ALA A 283 16.03 0.99 -3.10
C ALA A 283 14.79 0.75 -4.00
N ALA A 284 14.92 0.85 -5.32
CA ALA A 284 13.83 0.63 -6.27
C ALA A 284 13.39 -0.84 -6.37
N LEU A 285 14.33 -1.77 -6.27
CA LEU A 285 14.05 -3.22 -6.40
C LEU A 285 13.54 -3.84 -5.09
N ASN A 286 14.08 -3.41 -3.95
CA ASN A 286 13.85 -4.07 -2.66
C ASN A 286 13.19 -3.16 -1.61
N GLY A 287 12.96 -1.89 -1.92
CA GLY A 287 12.19 -0.99 -1.09
C GLY A 287 10.70 -1.24 -1.24
N GLY A 288 10.01 -1.51 -0.14
CA GLY A 288 8.57 -1.76 -0.13
C GLY A 288 7.72 -0.50 0.09
N GLU A 289 6.44 -0.73 0.33
CA GLU A 289 5.41 0.24 0.73
C GLU A 289 5.11 1.35 -0.29
N ASP A 290 5.37 1.08 -1.57
CA ASP A 290 5.05 2.01 -2.65
C ASP A 290 3.55 1.98 -3.04
N TYR A 291 2.85 0.85 -2.83
CA TYR A 291 1.43 0.61 -3.14
C TYR A 291 1.04 1.03 -4.56
N GLU A 292 1.95 0.80 -5.48
CA GLU A 292 1.76 0.96 -6.91
C GLU A 292 1.37 -0.39 -7.52
N LEU A 293 1.02 -0.43 -8.82
CA LEU A 293 0.59 -1.66 -9.48
C LEU A 293 1.65 -2.16 -10.47
N LEU A 294 1.88 -3.46 -10.43
CA LEU A 294 2.65 -4.21 -11.42
C LEU A 294 1.71 -5.18 -12.13
N PHE A 295 1.62 -5.09 -13.44
CA PHE A 295 0.71 -5.93 -14.20
C PHE A 295 1.28 -6.33 -15.56
N THR A 296 0.66 -7.33 -16.18
CA THR A 296 1.05 -7.79 -17.51
C THR A 296 -0.10 -7.64 -18.50
N VAL A 297 0.26 -7.32 -19.76
CA VAL A 297 -0.68 -7.25 -20.86
C VAL A 297 -0.08 -7.88 -22.11
N PRO A 298 -0.90 -8.43 -23.04
CA PRO A 298 -0.40 -8.91 -24.32
C PRO A 298 0.34 -7.82 -25.09
N LEU A 299 1.42 -8.20 -25.80
CA LEU A 299 2.21 -7.29 -26.62
C LEU A 299 1.36 -6.45 -27.60
N ALA A 300 0.27 -7.01 -28.09
CA ALA A 300 -0.65 -6.31 -28.99
C ALA A 300 -1.33 -5.08 -28.34
N MET A 301 -1.35 -4.99 -27.02
CA MET A 301 -1.92 -3.85 -26.28
C MET A 301 -0.90 -2.74 -25.98
N GLN A 302 0.35 -2.85 -26.45
CA GLN A 302 1.42 -1.89 -26.13
C GLN A 302 1.03 -0.44 -26.40
N GLU A 303 0.52 -0.13 -27.58
CA GLU A 303 0.14 1.25 -27.93
C GLU A 303 -1.00 1.77 -27.05
N GLN A 304 -1.95 0.90 -26.71
CA GLN A 304 -3.10 1.25 -25.87
C GLN A 304 -2.67 1.58 -24.44
N VAL A 305 -1.81 0.75 -23.85
CA VAL A 305 -1.25 0.99 -22.50
C VAL A 305 -0.37 2.24 -22.47
N MET A 306 0.46 2.45 -23.49
CA MET A 306 1.33 3.63 -23.56
C MET A 306 0.55 4.94 -23.70
N ARG A 307 -0.64 4.91 -24.33
CA ARG A 307 -1.52 6.11 -24.40
C ARG A 307 -2.06 6.55 -23.04
N LEU A 308 -2.13 5.67 -22.05
CA LEU A 308 -2.53 6.06 -20.70
C LEU A 308 -1.61 7.13 -20.11
N GLY A 309 -0.31 7.15 -20.47
CA GLY A 309 0.66 8.12 -19.96
C GLY A 309 0.97 7.98 -18.45
N LEU A 310 0.48 6.91 -17.81
CA LEU A 310 0.54 6.64 -16.38
C LEU A 310 1.32 5.37 -16.06
N VAL A 311 1.83 4.68 -17.09
CA VAL A 311 2.41 3.34 -16.99
C VAL A 311 3.70 3.26 -17.77
N ASP A 312 4.71 2.65 -17.17
CA ASP A 312 5.99 2.35 -17.81
C ASP A 312 6.06 0.86 -18.17
N VAL A 313 6.48 0.56 -19.40
CA VAL A 313 6.78 -0.82 -19.82
C VAL A 313 8.23 -1.12 -19.47
N ILE A 314 8.43 -1.90 -18.41
CA ILE A 314 9.75 -2.16 -17.84
C ILE A 314 10.40 -3.47 -18.32
N GLY A 315 9.64 -4.35 -18.97
CA GLY A 315 10.14 -5.65 -19.37
C GLY A 315 9.11 -6.51 -20.07
N HIS A 316 9.38 -7.81 -20.11
CA HIS A 316 8.49 -8.80 -20.70
C HIS A 316 8.59 -10.17 -20.02
N ILE A 317 7.52 -10.95 -20.13
CA ILE A 317 7.42 -12.31 -19.60
C ILE A 317 8.14 -13.28 -20.53
N THR A 318 8.91 -14.19 -19.95
CA THR A 318 9.70 -15.23 -20.62
C THR A 318 9.26 -16.63 -20.17
N PRO A 319 9.73 -17.69 -20.86
CA PRO A 319 9.52 -19.07 -20.37
C PRO A 319 10.08 -19.26 -18.95
N ALA A 320 9.45 -20.12 -18.16
CA ALA A 320 9.89 -20.42 -16.78
C ALA A 320 11.37 -20.86 -16.68
N SER A 321 11.86 -21.56 -17.70
CA SER A 321 13.27 -22.01 -17.77
C SER A 321 14.27 -20.86 -17.82
N THR A 322 13.86 -19.66 -18.23
CA THR A 322 14.71 -18.47 -18.25
C THR A 322 15.03 -17.99 -16.83
N GLY A 323 14.04 -18.06 -15.90
CA GLY A 323 14.14 -17.45 -14.57
C GLY A 323 13.81 -15.96 -14.58
N ALA A 324 14.15 -15.25 -13.49
CA ALA A 324 13.87 -13.83 -13.30
C ALA A 324 15.18 -13.02 -13.34
N PHE A 325 15.28 -12.07 -14.27
CA PHE A 325 16.50 -11.31 -14.52
C PHE A 325 16.24 -9.81 -14.67
N LEU A 326 17.19 -9.03 -14.13
CA LEU A 326 17.39 -7.63 -14.46
C LEU A 326 18.44 -7.54 -15.58
N VAL A 327 18.10 -6.87 -16.66
CA VAL A 327 19.00 -6.64 -17.80
C VAL A 327 19.60 -5.24 -17.68
N THR A 328 20.91 -5.15 -17.62
CA THR A 328 21.63 -3.87 -17.56
C THR A 328 21.73 -3.23 -18.95
N PRO A 329 22.03 -1.91 -19.07
CA PRO A 329 22.14 -1.22 -20.35
C PRO A 329 23.23 -1.80 -21.28
N ASP A 330 24.27 -2.44 -20.72
CA ASP A 330 25.32 -3.16 -21.45
C ASP A 330 24.94 -4.60 -21.84
N GLY A 331 23.68 -5.01 -21.52
CA GLY A 331 23.11 -6.30 -21.92
C GLY A 331 23.44 -7.47 -20.99
N GLN A 332 23.98 -7.22 -19.79
CA GLN A 332 24.23 -8.29 -18.83
C GLN A 332 22.92 -8.69 -18.11
N ASP A 333 22.76 -9.99 -17.90
CA ASP A 333 21.66 -10.57 -17.13
C ASP A 333 22.10 -10.73 -15.67
N ILE A 334 21.48 -9.96 -14.77
CA ILE A 334 21.66 -10.09 -13.32
C ILE A 334 20.43 -10.81 -12.77
N ARG A 335 20.63 -11.95 -12.11
CA ARG A 335 19.52 -12.69 -11.50
C ARG A 335 18.87 -11.85 -10.39
N LEU A 336 17.57 -11.69 -10.47
CA LEU A 336 16.80 -11.00 -9.41
C LEU A 336 16.88 -11.80 -8.12
N ARG A 337 17.10 -11.07 -7.03
CA ARG A 337 17.09 -11.58 -5.66
C ARG A 337 16.10 -10.76 -4.86
N ALA A 338 15.31 -11.42 -4.04
CA ALA A 338 14.30 -10.77 -3.23
C ALA A 338 14.25 -11.38 -1.84
N GLN A 339 13.92 -10.56 -0.86
CA GLN A 339 13.62 -11.01 0.49
C GLN A 339 12.44 -12.00 0.44
N GLY A 340 12.46 -13.07 1.23
CA GLY A 340 11.44 -14.12 1.21
C GLY A 340 11.65 -15.21 0.14
N PHE A 341 12.63 -15.06 -0.76
CA PHE A 341 13.02 -16.07 -1.75
C PHE A 341 14.46 -16.55 -1.47
N PRO A 342 14.64 -17.62 -0.66
CA PRO A 342 15.97 -18.14 -0.37
C PRO A 342 16.69 -18.60 -1.65
N GLU A 343 17.99 -18.37 -1.71
CA GLU A 343 18.84 -18.94 -2.79
C GLU A 343 18.79 -20.47 -2.73
N LYS A 344 18.48 -21.10 -3.86
CA LYS A 344 18.58 -22.53 -4.03
C LYS A 344 19.97 -22.88 -4.54
#